data_ef8f20b8e5240d5cd84a3f5c1a699603
#
_entry.id   ef8f20b8e5240d5cd84a3f5c1a699603
#
_cell.length_a   1.000
_cell.length_b   1.000
_cell.length_c   1.000
_cell.angle_alpha   90.00
_cell.angle_beta   90.00
_cell.angle_gamma   90.00
#
_symmetry.space_group_name_H-M   'P 1'
#
loop_
_entity.id
_entity.type
_entity.pdbx_description
1 polymer ?
#
loop_
_entity_poly.entity_id
_entity_poly.type
_entity_poly.pdbx_seq_one_letter_code
_entity_poly.pdbx_strand_id
1 'polypeptide(L)'
;MQWEDYRQSENVEDRRGSGGGDFAGLPGGRGGLGIGTMVVLGLVGWALGIDPRLLIGGAELIGGIGGRQAPTQETRRPAGPPQDEMGRFVSAVLAQNEDIWSKVLPQQANRRYEPPRLVIFDRVSTSACGTAQSAMGPFYCPPDKRVYLDLSFFQEMQRKLGGGGDFAYAYVIGHEVGHHIQNLLGILPKANQLKQRASEREANAISVRVELQADCFAGVWAHNIQAMGRIDAGDIEEAMRTAAAIGDDMLQRASRGQVVPDSFTHGSSAQRQRWFSTGFRTGSMRACDTFKPAQV
;
A
#
# COMPACT_ATOMS: atom_id res chain seq x y z
N MET A 1 2.53 7.50 -18.46
CA MET A 1 3.53 8.37 -17.80
C MET A 1 4.94 8.09 -18.31
N GLN A 2 5.86 9.08 -18.23
CA GLN A 2 7.24 8.94 -18.72
C GLN A 2 8.16 8.58 -17.56
N TRP A 3 8.63 7.34 -17.51
CA TRP A 3 9.46 6.81 -16.42
C TRP A 3 10.77 6.14 -16.91
N GLU A 4 10.84 5.74 -18.18
CA GLU A 4 11.89 4.87 -18.71
C GLU A 4 13.28 5.50 -18.63
N ASP A 5 13.36 6.82 -18.80
CA ASP A 5 14.60 7.61 -18.74
C ASP A 5 14.88 8.17 -17.33
N TYR A 6 14.03 7.84 -16.34
CA TYR A 6 14.25 8.30 -14.96
C TYR A 6 15.31 7.45 -14.25
N ARG A 7 16.00 8.08 -13.30
CA ARG A 7 16.94 7.33 -12.47
C ARG A 7 16.27 6.20 -11.72
N GLN A 8 17.02 5.19 -11.38
CA GLN A 8 16.56 4.11 -10.52
C GLN A 8 16.85 4.44 -9.04
N SER A 9 15.94 4.07 -8.15
CA SER A 9 16.14 4.19 -6.71
C SER A 9 17.07 3.09 -6.19
N GLU A 10 18.00 3.44 -5.32
CA GLU A 10 18.83 2.47 -4.58
C GLU A 10 18.09 1.86 -3.36
N ASN A 11 16.89 2.34 -3.08
CA ASN A 11 16.07 1.90 -1.95
C ASN A 11 15.07 0.78 -2.30
N VAL A 12 15.22 0.13 -3.45
CA VAL A 12 14.43 -1.05 -3.82
C VAL A 12 15.21 -2.32 -3.45
N GLU A 13 14.55 -3.20 -2.71
CA GLU A 13 15.03 -4.53 -2.32
C GLU A 13 14.18 -5.59 -3.03
N ASP A 14 14.75 -6.27 -4.01
CA ASP A 14 14.04 -7.34 -4.75
C ASP A 14 14.27 -8.68 -4.05
N ARG A 15 13.21 -9.19 -3.41
CA ARG A 15 13.19 -10.49 -2.73
C ARG A 15 12.50 -11.58 -3.53
N ARG A 16 12.10 -11.30 -4.77
CA ARG A 16 11.48 -12.30 -5.63
C ARG A 16 12.43 -13.46 -5.88
N GLY A 17 11.90 -14.69 -5.94
CA GLY A 17 12.70 -15.90 -6.13
C GLY A 17 13.62 -16.28 -4.97
N SER A 18 13.72 -15.46 -3.91
CA SER A 18 14.51 -15.79 -2.71
C SER A 18 13.71 -16.56 -1.65
N GLY A 19 12.43 -16.70 -1.83
CA GLY A 19 11.46 -17.30 -0.90
C GLY A 19 11.04 -18.73 -1.26
N GLY A 20 11.95 -19.54 -1.82
CA GLY A 20 11.78 -20.98 -2.02
C GLY A 20 12.22 -21.82 -0.82
N GLY A 21 11.96 -21.37 0.41
CA GLY A 21 12.04 -22.22 1.60
C GLY A 21 10.87 -23.20 1.59
N ASP A 22 11.18 -24.47 1.40
CA ASP A 22 10.29 -25.63 1.35
C ASP A 22 9.13 -25.59 2.36
N PHE A 23 7.95 -25.11 1.93
CA PHE A 23 6.69 -25.63 2.46
C PHE A 23 6.29 -26.97 1.79
N ALA A 24 7.26 -27.71 1.29
CA ALA A 24 7.13 -29.08 0.79
C ALA A 24 7.17 -30.09 1.95
N GLY A 25 6.35 -29.88 3.00
CA GLY A 25 6.39 -30.73 4.19
C GLY A 25 5.05 -30.96 4.88
N LEU A 26 3.91 -30.88 4.15
CA LEU A 26 2.65 -31.43 4.67
C LEU A 26 2.20 -32.57 3.76
N PRO A 27 2.28 -33.84 4.22
CA PRO A 27 1.74 -34.96 3.48
C PRO A 27 0.20 -34.99 3.63
N GLY A 28 -0.50 -34.88 2.53
CA GLY A 28 -1.90 -35.23 2.44
C GLY A 28 -2.88 -34.06 2.33
N GLY A 29 -3.37 -33.80 1.13
CA GLY A 29 -4.56 -33.00 0.92
C GLY A 29 -4.65 -32.35 -0.46
N ARG A 30 -5.09 -33.09 -1.48
CA ARG A 30 -5.61 -32.55 -2.74
C ARG A 30 -6.87 -31.71 -2.41
N GLY A 31 -6.71 -30.40 -2.32
CA GLY A 31 -7.82 -29.48 -2.04
C GLY A 31 -7.32 -28.10 -1.60
N GLY A 32 -6.17 -27.62 -2.10
CA GLY A 32 -5.71 -26.26 -1.82
C GLY A 32 -6.67 -25.25 -2.44
N LEU A 33 -7.26 -24.38 -1.61
CA LEU A 33 -7.97 -23.19 -2.05
C LEU A 33 -7.04 -22.42 -3.00
N GLY A 34 -7.46 -22.23 -4.24
CA GLY A 34 -6.65 -21.54 -5.25
C GLY A 34 -6.27 -20.14 -4.80
N ILE A 35 -5.11 -19.64 -5.24
CA ILE A 35 -4.59 -18.30 -4.94
C ILE A 35 -5.65 -17.21 -5.15
N GLY A 36 -6.50 -17.36 -6.16
CA GLY A 36 -7.64 -16.48 -6.43
C GLY A 36 -8.67 -16.43 -5.29
N THR A 37 -8.88 -17.52 -4.58
CA THR A 37 -9.80 -17.58 -3.43
C THR A 37 -9.20 -16.90 -2.20
N MET A 38 -7.88 -16.98 -2.01
CA MET A 38 -7.20 -16.29 -0.91
C MET A 38 -7.14 -14.78 -1.12
N VAL A 39 -6.94 -14.30 -2.34
CA VAL A 39 -7.00 -12.87 -2.66
C VAL A 39 -8.40 -12.32 -2.42
N VAL A 40 -9.44 -13.05 -2.84
CA VAL A 40 -10.84 -12.68 -2.57
C VAL A 40 -11.14 -12.73 -1.07
N LEU A 41 -10.63 -13.73 -0.34
CA LEU A 41 -10.79 -13.81 1.13
C LEU A 41 -9.99 -12.73 1.85
N GLY A 42 -8.82 -12.34 1.35
CA GLY A 42 -8.03 -11.22 1.88
C GLY A 42 -8.72 -9.87 1.67
N LEU A 43 -9.23 -9.63 0.46
CA LEU A 43 -10.03 -8.45 0.14
C LEU A 43 -11.38 -8.47 0.87
N VAL A 44 -11.98 -9.63 1.05
CA VAL A 44 -13.24 -9.83 1.81
C VAL A 44 -12.98 -9.74 3.31
N GLY A 45 -11.92 -10.31 3.83
CA GLY A 45 -11.51 -10.16 5.23
C GLY A 45 -11.21 -8.70 5.56
N TRP A 46 -10.53 -8.03 4.66
CA TRP A 46 -10.25 -6.61 4.70
C TRP A 46 -11.54 -5.77 4.60
N ALA A 47 -12.45 -6.09 3.68
CA ALA A 47 -13.78 -5.46 3.56
C ALA A 47 -14.74 -5.81 4.71
N LEU A 48 -14.46 -6.87 5.49
CA LEU A 48 -15.24 -7.25 6.68
C LEU A 48 -14.78 -6.53 7.96
N GLY A 49 -13.76 -5.64 7.85
CA GLY A 49 -13.20 -4.96 9.01
C GLY A 49 -12.48 -5.92 9.97
N ILE A 50 -12.17 -7.13 9.51
CA ILE A 50 -11.35 -8.05 10.28
C ILE A 50 -9.91 -7.56 10.15
N ASP A 51 -9.35 -7.04 11.23
CA ASP A 51 -7.95 -6.64 11.28
C ASP A 51 -7.10 -7.81 10.76
N PRO A 52 -6.30 -7.63 9.68
CA PRO A 52 -5.44 -8.69 9.16
C PRO A 52 -4.56 -9.34 10.23
N ARG A 53 -4.28 -8.60 11.31
CA ARG A 53 -3.54 -9.09 12.48
C ARG A 53 -4.28 -10.20 13.25
N LEU A 54 -5.62 -10.20 13.23
CA LEU A 54 -6.42 -11.26 13.89
C LEU A 54 -6.46 -12.55 13.07
N LEU A 55 -6.36 -12.45 11.74
CA LEU A 55 -6.23 -13.63 10.87
C LEU A 55 -4.83 -14.26 10.98
N ILE A 56 -3.80 -13.45 11.25
CA ILE A 56 -2.43 -13.92 11.44
C ILE A 56 -2.24 -14.51 12.85
N GLY A 57 -2.77 -13.87 13.89
CA GLY A 57 -2.69 -14.35 15.28
C GLY A 57 -3.44 -15.65 15.55
N GLY A 58 -4.51 -15.93 14.81
CA GLY A 58 -5.25 -17.19 14.93
C GLY A 58 -4.51 -18.42 14.42
N ALA A 59 -3.61 -18.25 13.45
CA ALA A 59 -2.80 -19.34 12.90
C ALA A 59 -1.62 -19.71 13.81
N GLU A 60 -1.11 -18.78 14.61
CA GLU A 60 -0.01 -19.06 15.56
C GLU A 60 -0.49 -19.86 16.79
N LEU A 61 -1.75 -19.77 17.17
CA LEU A 61 -2.33 -20.51 18.30
C LEU A 61 -2.50 -22.00 18.02
N ILE A 62 -2.52 -22.43 16.77
CA ILE A 62 -2.71 -23.83 16.36
C ILE A 62 -1.36 -24.52 16.09
N GLY A 63 -0.27 -23.76 15.90
CA GLY A 63 1.08 -24.28 15.59
C GLY A 63 2.02 -24.50 16.79
N GLY A 64 1.60 -24.22 18.00
CA GLY A 64 2.48 -24.12 19.18
C GLY A 64 2.71 -25.40 19.96
N ILE A 65 3.10 -26.54 19.33
CA ILE A 65 3.74 -27.66 20.05
C ILE A 65 4.75 -28.31 19.11
N GLY A 66 6.02 -28.01 19.28
CA GLY A 66 7.08 -28.82 18.68
C GLY A 66 8.36 -28.05 18.33
N GLY A 67 9.38 -28.13 19.21
CA GLY A 67 10.78 -28.16 18.80
C GLY A 67 11.45 -26.80 18.54
N ARG A 68 12.18 -26.31 19.53
CA ARG A 68 13.26 -25.32 19.35
C ARG A 68 14.30 -25.86 18.37
N GLN A 69 14.28 -25.38 17.13
CA GLN A 69 15.47 -25.41 16.28
C GLN A 69 16.00 -23.97 16.18
N ALA A 70 17.32 -23.86 16.44
CA ALA A 70 18.07 -22.64 16.31
C ALA A 70 17.90 -22.05 14.89
N PRO A 71 17.83 -20.72 14.71
CA PRO A 71 17.73 -20.13 13.38
C PRO A 71 19.02 -20.43 12.61
N THR A 72 18.91 -21.29 11.61
CA THR A 72 19.90 -21.38 10.55
C THR A 72 19.96 -20.00 9.89
N GLN A 73 21.11 -19.35 9.94
CA GLN A 73 21.40 -18.15 9.16
C GLN A 73 21.22 -18.52 7.68
N GLU A 74 20.04 -18.20 7.12
CA GLU A 74 19.89 -18.14 5.68
C GLU A 74 20.91 -17.14 5.16
N THR A 75 21.83 -17.63 4.35
CA THR A 75 22.71 -16.78 3.53
C THR A 75 21.83 -16.07 2.51
N ARG A 76 21.27 -14.91 2.95
CA ARG A 76 20.58 -13.98 2.06
C ARG A 76 21.58 -13.58 0.99
N ARG A 77 21.34 -14.01 -0.25
CA ARG A 77 21.96 -13.32 -1.40
C ARG A 77 21.49 -11.85 -1.27
N PRO A 78 22.41 -10.87 -1.34
CA PRO A 78 22.01 -9.48 -1.42
C PRO A 78 21.05 -9.37 -2.59
N ALA A 79 19.82 -8.99 -2.32
CA ALA A 79 18.86 -8.71 -3.37
C ALA A 79 19.42 -7.51 -4.15
N GLY A 80 19.82 -7.74 -5.39
CA GLY A 80 20.28 -6.68 -6.29
C GLY A 80 19.10 -5.80 -6.72
N PRO A 81 19.36 -4.68 -7.42
CA PRO A 81 18.32 -3.88 -8.01
C PRO A 81 17.53 -4.74 -9.03
N PRO A 82 16.21 -4.53 -9.16
CA PRO A 82 15.39 -5.30 -10.09
C PRO A 82 15.84 -5.05 -11.54
N GLN A 83 15.88 -6.11 -12.36
CA GLN A 83 16.39 -6.05 -13.73
C GLN A 83 15.27 -6.12 -14.79
N ASP A 84 14.10 -6.64 -14.43
CA ASP A 84 12.95 -6.71 -15.32
C ASP A 84 12.25 -5.34 -15.46
N GLU A 85 11.43 -5.20 -16.49
CA GLU A 85 10.75 -3.94 -16.83
C GLU A 85 9.89 -3.41 -15.68
N MET A 86 9.07 -4.27 -15.06
CA MET A 86 8.19 -3.87 -13.97
C MET A 86 8.99 -3.49 -12.70
N GLY A 87 10.07 -4.21 -12.42
CA GLY A 87 10.96 -3.86 -11.32
C GLY A 87 11.67 -2.52 -11.54
N ARG A 88 12.12 -2.24 -12.78
CA ARG A 88 12.68 -0.94 -13.14
C ARG A 88 11.64 0.17 -13.04
N PHE A 89 10.40 -0.08 -13.50
CA PHE A 89 9.28 0.85 -13.34
C PHE A 89 9.08 1.22 -11.86
N VAL A 90 8.93 0.23 -10.97
CA VAL A 90 8.78 0.45 -9.52
C VAL A 90 9.93 1.26 -8.96
N SER A 91 11.17 0.95 -9.38
CA SER A 91 12.36 1.66 -8.93
C SER A 91 12.38 3.12 -9.42
N ALA A 92 11.97 3.39 -10.67
CA ALA A 92 11.86 4.74 -11.21
C ALA A 92 10.78 5.57 -10.50
N VAL A 93 9.61 4.97 -10.23
CA VAL A 93 8.52 5.64 -9.49
C VAL A 93 8.93 5.94 -8.05
N LEU A 94 9.63 5.04 -7.38
CA LEU A 94 10.17 5.31 -6.04
C LEU A 94 11.18 6.45 -6.08
N ALA A 95 12.08 6.48 -7.08
CA ALA A 95 13.04 7.56 -7.27
C ALA A 95 12.36 8.92 -7.50
N GLN A 96 11.28 8.96 -8.28
CA GLN A 96 10.46 10.16 -8.46
C GLN A 96 9.87 10.64 -7.13
N ASN A 97 9.36 9.74 -6.31
CA ASN A 97 8.86 10.06 -4.98
C ASN A 97 9.98 10.63 -4.09
N GLU A 98 11.18 10.02 -4.11
CA GLU A 98 12.33 10.50 -3.35
C GLU A 98 12.72 11.93 -3.74
N ASP A 99 12.81 12.21 -5.03
CA ASP A 99 13.24 13.52 -5.55
C ASP A 99 12.23 14.62 -5.25
N ILE A 100 10.94 14.28 -5.26
CA ILE A 100 9.86 15.22 -4.95
C ILE A 100 9.78 15.45 -3.44
N TRP A 101 9.68 14.39 -2.64
CA TRP A 101 9.48 14.52 -1.20
C TRP A 101 10.71 15.09 -0.49
N SER A 102 11.93 14.90 -1.03
CA SER A 102 13.14 15.54 -0.52
C SER A 102 13.08 17.08 -0.60
N LYS A 103 12.23 17.63 -1.47
CA LYS A 103 12.01 19.07 -1.63
C LYS A 103 10.73 19.52 -0.92
N VAL A 104 9.63 18.82 -1.17
CA VAL A 104 8.30 19.21 -0.68
C VAL A 104 8.19 19.13 0.85
N LEU A 105 8.70 18.07 1.46
CA LEU A 105 8.57 17.87 2.91
C LEU A 105 9.32 18.94 3.72
N PRO A 106 10.59 19.29 3.43
CA PRO A 106 11.26 20.39 4.09
C PRO A 106 10.61 21.74 3.86
N GLN A 107 10.17 22.00 2.63
CA GLN A 107 9.59 23.31 2.26
C GLN A 107 8.21 23.54 2.90
N GLN A 108 7.37 22.50 2.95
CA GLN A 108 5.97 22.67 3.36
C GLN A 108 5.71 22.26 4.82
N ALA A 109 6.54 21.40 5.39
CA ALA A 109 6.34 20.88 6.75
C ALA A 109 7.55 21.08 7.67
N ASN A 110 8.64 21.70 7.20
CA ASN A 110 9.90 21.89 7.94
C ASN A 110 10.42 20.57 8.56
N ARG A 111 10.33 19.48 7.79
CA ARG A 111 10.77 18.14 8.18
C ARG A 111 11.76 17.60 7.14
N ARG A 112 12.83 16.97 7.62
CA ARG A 112 13.76 16.25 6.74
C ARG A 112 13.06 15.02 6.18
N TYR A 113 13.22 14.79 4.88
CA TYR A 113 12.80 13.55 4.25
C TYR A 113 13.85 12.45 4.47
N GLU A 114 13.40 11.29 4.88
CA GLU A 114 14.17 10.05 4.92
C GLU A 114 13.44 9.09 3.97
N PRO A 115 14.06 8.56 2.90
CA PRO A 115 13.37 7.69 1.97
C PRO A 115 12.96 6.35 2.63
N PRO A 116 11.80 5.80 2.29
CA PRO A 116 11.44 4.44 2.68
C PRO A 116 12.25 3.45 1.84
N ARG A 117 12.36 2.20 2.29
CA ARG A 117 12.72 1.10 1.41
C ARG A 117 11.47 0.49 0.80
N LEU A 118 11.55 0.04 -0.45
CA LEU A 118 10.50 -0.71 -1.10
C LEU A 118 10.96 -2.14 -1.32
N VAL A 119 10.23 -3.11 -0.79
CA VAL A 119 10.48 -4.54 -0.91
C VAL A 119 9.54 -5.11 -1.96
N ILE A 120 10.10 -5.60 -3.06
CA ILE A 120 9.36 -6.41 -4.04
C ILE A 120 9.47 -7.87 -3.60
N PHE A 121 8.35 -8.58 -3.56
CA PHE A 121 8.33 -9.97 -3.14
C PHE A 121 7.33 -10.80 -3.95
N ASP A 122 7.42 -12.12 -3.87
CA ASP A 122 6.46 -13.06 -4.43
C ASP A 122 5.70 -13.76 -3.32
N ARG A 123 4.39 -13.70 -3.33
CA ARG A 123 3.45 -14.40 -2.45
C ARG A 123 3.58 -14.11 -0.96
N VAL A 124 4.76 -14.27 -0.38
CA VAL A 124 4.98 -14.13 1.07
C VAL A 124 6.34 -13.47 1.35
N SER A 125 6.36 -12.53 2.29
CA SER A 125 7.58 -11.92 2.83
C SER A 125 7.42 -11.64 4.32
N THR A 126 8.51 -11.42 5.03
CA THR A 126 8.49 -11.02 6.44
C THR A 126 8.62 -9.50 6.56
N SER A 127 7.84 -8.90 7.46
CA SER A 127 7.91 -7.48 7.82
C SER A 127 7.90 -7.31 9.33
N ALA A 128 8.24 -6.13 9.83
CA ALA A 128 8.06 -5.80 11.25
C ALA A 128 6.58 -5.67 11.67
N CYS A 129 5.66 -5.62 10.69
CA CYS A 129 4.22 -5.62 10.92
C CYS A 129 3.61 -7.04 10.89
N GLY A 130 4.43 -8.07 10.74
CA GLY A 130 4.01 -9.47 10.58
C GLY A 130 4.31 -10.01 9.19
N THR A 131 3.66 -11.12 8.82
CA THR A 131 3.83 -11.74 7.52
C THR A 131 3.14 -10.93 6.43
N ALA A 132 3.90 -10.45 5.45
CA ALA A 132 3.39 -9.85 4.21
C ALA A 132 2.90 -10.96 3.28
N GLN A 133 1.68 -10.87 2.79
CA GLN A 133 1.10 -11.81 1.83
C GLN A 133 0.51 -11.05 0.65
N SER A 134 0.63 -11.60 -0.56
CA SER A 134 0.07 -10.99 -1.79
C SER A 134 -1.42 -10.65 -1.66
N ALA A 135 -2.17 -11.47 -0.92
CA ALA A 135 -3.59 -11.27 -0.67
C ALA A 135 -3.93 -9.99 0.10
N MET A 136 -2.95 -9.40 0.79
CA MET A 136 -3.12 -8.14 1.55
C MET A 136 -3.00 -6.91 0.66
N GLY A 137 -2.54 -7.06 -0.59
CA GLY A 137 -2.16 -5.95 -1.45
C GLY A 137 -0.86 -5.27 -1.01
N PRO A 138 -0.46 -4.17 -1.67
CA PRO A 138 0.63 -3.32 -1.23
C PRO A 138 0.34 -2.70 0.13
N PHE A 139 1.37 -2.48 0.94
CA PHE A 139 1.21 -1.79 2.21
C PHE A 139 2.51 -1.17 2.71
N TYR A 140 2.39 -0.12 3.50
CA TYR A 140 3.48 0.47 4.25
C TYR A 140 3.52 -0.06 5.69
N CYS A 141 4.69 -0.45 6.17
CA CYS A 141 4.91 -0.89 7.55
C CYS A 141 5.68 0.19 8.35
N PRO A 142 5.01 0.91 9.29
CA PRO A 142 5.64 2.01 10.02
C PRO A 142 6.86 1.63 10.87
N PRO A 143 6.89 0.46 11.58
CA PRO A 143 8.02 0.08 12.41
C PRO A 143 9.33 -0.10 11.65
N ASP A 144 9.31 -0.64 10.44
CA ASP A 144 10.52 -0.84 9.64
C ASP A 144 10.70 0.19 8.50
N LYS A 145 9.75 1.10 8.35
CA LYS A 145 9.72 2.17 7.33
C LYS A 145 9.85 1.60 5.92
N ARG A 146 9.14 0.50 5.63
CA ARG A 146 9.18 -0.17 4.33
C ARG A 146 7.82 -0.22 3.66
N VAL A 147 7.82 -0.07 2.35
CA VAL A 147 6.71 -0.43 1.47
C VAL A 147 6.90 -1.86 1.02
N TYR A 148 5.87 -2.66 1.08
CA TYR A 148 5.85 -4.05 0.61
C TYR A 148 4.92 -4.18 -0.59
N LEU A 149 5.43 -4.75 -1.68
CA LEU A 149 4.73 -4.83 -2.95
C LEU A 149 4.94 -6.19 -3.61
N ASP A 150 3.86 -6.94 -3.80
CA ASP A 150 3.84 -8.07 -4.74
C ASP A 150 3.35 -7.57 -6.10
N LEU A 151 4.17 -7.74 -7.13
CA LEU A 151 3.85 -7.25 -8.48
C LEU A 151 2.63 -7.93 -9.10
N SER A 152 2.25 -9.13 -8.61
CA SER A 152 1.01 -9.79 -9.05
C SER A 152 -0.24 -8.96 -8.73
N PHE A 153 -0.18 -8.07 -7.73
CA PHE A 153 -1.25 -7.14 -7.40
C PHE A 153 -1.63 -6.25 -8.59
N PHE A 154 -0.68 -5.77 -9.36
CA PHE A 154 -0.94 -4.93 -10.52
C PHE A 154 -1.72 -5.68 -11.62
N GLN A 155 -1.36 -6.96 -11.85
CA GLN A 155 -2.09 -7.81 -12.77
C GLN A 155 -3.52 -8.09 -12.30
N GLU A 156 -3.68 -8.33 -11.00
CA GLU A 156 -4.99 -8.52 -10.38
C GLU A 156 -5.86 -7.25 -10.48
N MET A 157 -5.29 -6.09 -10.22
CA MET A 157 -5.96 -4.80 -10.30
C MET A 157 -6.47 -4.55 -11.72
N GLN A 158 -5.65 -4.78 -12.74
CA GLN A 158 -6.05 -4.67 -14.15
C GLN A 158 -7.19 -5.62 -14.50
N ARG A 159 -7.04 -6.89 -14.11
CA ARG A 159 -7.99 -7.95 -14.49
C ARG A 159 -9.35 -7.85 -13.78
N LYS A 160 -9.35 -7.51 -12.47
CA LYS A 160 -10.56 -7.58 -11.64
C LYS A 160 -11.24 -6.24 -11.42
N LEU A 161 -10.49 -5.14 -11.40
CA LEU A 161 -11.01 -3.82 -11.04
C LEU A 161 -11.15 -2.89 -12.25
N GLY A 162 -10.73 -3.33 -13.46
CA GLY A 162 -10.73 -2.47 -14.64
C GLY A 162 -9.83 -1.23 -14.49
N GLY A 163 -9.04 -1.17 -13.41
CA GLY A 163 -7.97 -0.22 -13.19
C GLY A 163 -6.66 -0.83 -13.70
N GLY A 164 -5.79 -0.04 -14.30
CA GLY A 164 -4.53 -0.53 -14.82
C GLY A 164 -3.85 0.51 -15.66
N GLY A 165 -2.57 0.28 -15.90
CA GLY A 165 -1.68 1.20 -16.59
C GLY A 165 -0.62 1.74 -15.65
N ASP A 166 0.41 2.34 -16.23
CA ASP A 166 1.59 2.77 -15.50
C ASP A 166 1.25 3.78 -14.40
N PHE A 167 0.38 4.72 -14.69
CA PHE A 167 0.05 5.76 -13.72
C PHE A 167 -0.87 5.26 -12.60
N ALA A 168 -1.70 4.24 -12.86
CA ALA A 168 -2.46 3.55 -11.81
C ALA A 168 -1.52 2.86 -10.80
N TYR A 169 -0.48 2.20 -11.31
CA TYR A 169 0.52 1.52 -10.46
C TYR A 169 1.39 2.54 -9.71
N ALA A 170 1.77 3.63 -10.38
CA ALA A 170 2.50 4.73 -9.77
C ALA A 170 1.68 5.43 -8.66
N TYR A 171 0.37 5.60 -8.85
CA TYR A 171 -0.53 6.11 -7.82
C TYR A 171 -0.52 5.22 -6.57
N VAL A 172 -0.59 3.90 -6.72
CA VAL A 172 -0.53 2.97 -5.58
C VAL A 172 0.78 3.12 -4.82
N ILE A 173 1.92 3.15 -5.53
CA ILE A 173 3.23 3.36 -4.89
C ILE A 173 3.28 4.73 -4.19
N GLY A 174 2.77 5.79 -4.82
CA GLY A 174 2.66 7.12 -4.25
C GLY A 174 1.79 7.19 -3.00
N HIS A 175 0.71 6.38 -2.94
CA HIS A 175 -0.15 6.23 -1.78
C HIS A 175 0.60 5.58 -0.59
N GLU A 176 1.35 4.50 -0.83
CA GLU A 176 2.16 3.85 0.21
C GLU A 176 3.29 4.78 0.71
N VAL A 177 3.89 5.56 -0.19
CA VAL A 177 4.83 6.63 0.22
C VAL A 177 4.10 7.73 1.00
N GLY A 178 2.83 8.01 0.68
CA GLY A 178 1.97 8.90 1.47
C GLY A 178 1.86 8.46 2.93
N HIS A 179 1.69 7.18 3.20
CA HIS A 179 1.74 6.62 4.57
C HIS A 179 3.11 6.80 5.21
N HIS A 180 4.19 6.67 4.44
CA HIS A 180 5.52 6.97 4.94
C HIS A 180 5.67 8.44 5.35
N ILE A 181 5.17 9.38 4.55
CA ILE A 181 5.14 10.81 4.90
C ILE A 181 4.34 11.03 6.19
N GLN A 182 3.17 10.41 6.34
CA GLN A 182 2.39 10.48 7.58
C GLN A 182 3.18 9.97 8.79
N ASN A 183 3.97 8.91 8.62
CA ASN A 183 4.82 8.37 9.68
C ASN A 183 5.91 9.38 10.08
N LEU A 184 6.60 9.99 9.10
CA LEU A 184 7.61 11.02 9.33
C LEU A 184 7.04 12.26 10.04
N LEU A 185 5.78 12.59 9.77
CA LEU A 185 5.05 13.69 10.41
C LEU A 185 4.48 13.33 11.78
N GLY A 186 4.56 12.07 12.22
CA GLY A 186 3.99 11.59 13.48
C GLY A 186 2.47 11.42 13.44
N ILE A 187 1.84 11.47 12.26
CA ILE A 187 0.40 11.33 12.09
C ILE A 187 -0.03 9.89 12.38
N LEU A 188 0.67 8.88 11.82
CA LEU A 188 0.33 7.47 12.03
C LEU A 188 0.42 7.05 13.50
N PRO A 189 1.50 7.35 14.25
CA PRO A 189 1.55 7.06 15.69
C PRO A 189 0.39 7.69 16.46
N LYS A 190 0.05 8.95 16.17
CA LYS A 190 -1.06 9.66 16.82
C LYS A 190 -2.42 9.03 16.49
N ALA A 191 -2.66 8.72 15.20
CA ALA A 191 -3.88 8.05 14.76
C ALA A 191 -4.04 6.68 15.45
N ASN A 192 -2.97 5.89 15.55
CA ASN A 192 -2.97 4.61 16.24
C ASN A 192 -3.30 4.73 17.73
N GLN A 193 -2.75 5.74 18.42
CA GLN A 193 -3.09 6.01 19.82
C GLN A 193 -4.58 6.38 19.99
N LEU A 194 -5.13 7.17 19.09
CA LEU A 194 -6.56 7.53 19.12
C LEU A 194 -7.43 6.29 18.87
N LYS A 195 -7.10 5.45 17.90
CA LYS A 195 -7.86 4.22 17.60
C LYS A 195 -7.90 3.24 18.77
N GLN A 196 -6.83 3.14 19.56
CA GLN A 196 -6.79 2.25 20.74
C GLN A 196 -7.82 2.61 21.84
N ARG A 197 -8.32 3.84 21.86
CA ARG A 197 -9.25 4.38 22.86
C ARG A 197 -10.65 4.63 22.30
N ALA A 198 -10.82 4.41 21.01
CA ALA A 198 -12.04 4.71 20.28
C ALA A 198 -12.95 3.46 20.20
N SER A 199 -14.25 3.68 20.00
CA SER A 199 -15.15 2.63 19.53
C SER A 199 -14.74 2.17 18.12
N GLU A 200 -15.21 1.00 17.68
CA GLU A 200 -14.93 0.47 16.34
C GLU A 200 -15.30 1.48 15.24
N ARG A 201 -16.48 2.08 15.32
CA ARG A 201 -16.93 3.11 14.37
C ARG A 201 -15.99 4.33 14.32
N GLU A 202 -15.56 4.82 15.47
CA GLU A 202 -14.61 5.93 15.55
C GLU A 202 -13.22 5.55 15.05
N ALA A 203 -12.76 4.34 15.37
CA ALA A 203 -11.50 3.81 14.87
C ALA A 203 -11.51 3.67 13.34
N ASN A 204 -12.61 3.20 12.76
CA ASN A 204 -12.82 3.15 11.32
C ASN A 204 -12.79 4.55 10.70
N ALA A 205 -13.49 5.52 11.29
CA ALA A 205 -13.47 6.90 10.82
C ALA A 205 -12.07 7.54 10.87
N ILE A 206 -11.26 7.22 11.88
CA ILE A 206 -9.85 7.63 11.95
C ILE A 206 -9.04 6.97 10.83
N SER A 207 -9.28 5.67 10.57
CA SER A 207 -8.61 4.96 9.48
C SER A 207 -8.92 5.59 8.13
N VAL A 208 -10.19 5.87 7.84
CA VAL A 208 -10.61 6.58 6.61
C VAL A 208 -9.85 7.89 6.45
N ARG A 209 -9.70 8.69 7.51
CA ARG A 209 -8.95 9.97 7.44
C ARG A 209 -7.47 9.78 7.11
N VAL A 210 -6.85 8.73 7.64
CA VAL A 210 -5.46 8.36 7.33
C VAL A 210 -5.34 8.00 5.85
N GLU A 211 -6.22 7.15 5.36
CA GLU A 211 -6.21 6.70 3.95
C GLU A 211 -6.43 7.84 2.96
N LEU A 212 -7.43 8.67 3.21
CA LEU A 212 -7.73 9.82 2.34
C LEU A 212 -6.60 10.86 2.34
N GLN A 213 -5.86 10.99 3.44
CA GLN A 213 -4.68 11.84 3.47
C GLN A 213 -3.53 11.24 2.65
N ALA A 214 -3.36 9.92 2.65
CA ALA A 214 -2.38 9.24 1.79
C ALA A 214 -2.74 9.42 0.30
N ASP A 215 -4.02 9.32 -0.07
CA ASP A 215 -4.50 9.65 -1.42
C ASP A 215 -4.16 11.10 -1.80
N CYS A 216 -4.36 12.05 -0.88
CA CYS A 216 -4.03 13.44 -1.12
C CYS A 216 -2.52 13.66 -1.30
N PHE A 217 -1.68 12.99 -0.52
CA PHE A 217 -0.23 13.04 -0.69
C PHE A 217 0.22 12.41 -2.01
N ALA A 218 -0.41 11.33 -2.46
CA ALA A 218 -0.21 10.80 -3.81
C ALA A 218 -0.57 11.84 -4.88
N GLY A 219 -1.64 12.61 -4.66
CA GLY A 219 -2.01 13.75 -5.50
C GLY A 219 -0.95 14.87 -5.49
N VAL A 220 -0.37 15.20 -4.34
CA VAL A 220 0.74 16.17 -4.23
C VAL A 220 1.95 15.69 -5.01
N TRP A 221 2.30 14.41 -4.93
CA TRP A 221 3.34 13.80 -5.76
C TRP A 221 3.02 13.96 -7.25
N ALA A 222 1.81 13.60 -7.68
CA ALA A 222 1.38 13.69 -9.07
C ALA A 222 1.41 15.14 -9.61
N HIS A 223 1.05 16.14 -8.80
CA HIS A 223 1.20 17.56 -9.13
C HIS A 223 2.64 17.92 -9.52
N ASN A 224 3.61 17.46 -8.75
CA ASN A 224 5.02 17.75 -9.00
C ASN A 224 5.54 16.97 -10.21
N ILE A 225 5.07 15.73 -10.44
CA ILE A 225 5.40 14.95 -11.65
C ILE A 225 4.86 15.65 -12.90
N GLN A 226 3.65 16.23 -12.84
CA GLN A 226 3.10 17.04 -13.92
C GLN A 226 3.96 18.28 -14.20
N ALA A 227 4.38 18.97 -13.15
CA ALA A 227 5.27 20.14 -13.30
C ALA A 227 6.63 19.80 -13.91
N MET A 228 7.06 18.54 -13.81
CA MET A 228 8.27 18.01 -14.47
C MET A 228 8.01 17.56 -15.91
N GLY A 229 6.78 17.66 -16.42
CA GLY A 229 6.41 17.26 -17.77
C GLY A 229 6.37 15.74 -18.00
N ARG A 230 6.14 14.94 -16.96
CA ARG A 230 6.22 13.48 -17.01
C ARG A 230 4.86 12.77 -16.96
N ILE A 231 3.79 13.52 -17.03
CA ILE A 231 2.42 13.00 -17.13
C ILE A 231 1.97 13.04 -18.57
N ASP A 232 1.43 11.94 -19.06
CA ASP A 232 0.82 11.83 -20.38
C ASP A 232 -0.70 12.05 -20.30
N ALA A 233 -1.33 12.28 -21.45
CA ALA A 233 -2.78 12.46 -21.52
C ALA A 233 -3.48 11.17 -21.05
N GLY A 234 -4.42 11.30 -20.11
CA GLY A 234 -5.18 10.17 -19.56
C GLY A 234 -4.64 9.58 -18.25
N ASP A 235 -3.40 9.90 -17.86
CA ASP A 235 -2.77 9.38 -16.63
C ASP A 235 -3.57 9.74 -15.37
N ILE A 236 -4.00 10.99 -15.25
CA ILE A 236 -4.76 11.45 -14.08
C ILE A 236 -6.12 10.75 -13.99
N GLU A 237 -6.79 10.59 -15.12
CA GLU A 237 -8.04 9.84 -15.19
C GLU A 237 -7.85 8.37 -14.82
N GLU A 238 -6.68 7.81 -15.14
CA GLU A 238 -6.30 6.46 -14.77
C GLU A 238 -6.15 6.30 -13.26
N ALA A 239 -5.40 7.20 -12.59
CA ALA A 239 -5.31 7.24 -11.13
C ALA A 239 -6.69 7.43 -10.48
N MET A 240 -7.52 8.33 -11.03
CA MET A 240 -8.87 8.59 -10.52
C MET A 240 -9.78 7.36 -10.64
N ARG A 241 -9.73 6.63 -11.76
CA ARG A 241 -10.47 5.36 -11.91
C ARG A 241 -9.98 4.31 -10.91
N THR A 242 -8.67 4.21 -10.71
CA THR A 242 -8.08 3.28 -9.75
C THR A 242 -8.49 3.60 -8.32
N ALA A 243 -8.40 4.87 -7.91
CA ALA A 243 -8.86 5.33 -6.60
C ALA A 243 -10.33 4.98 -6.35
N ALA A 244 -11.18 5.15 -7.38
CA ALA A 244 -12.59 4.76 -7.29
C ALA A 244 -12.77 3.24 -7.17
N ALA A 245 -12.04 2.45 -7.97
CA ALA A 245 -12.19 1.00 -8.03
C ALA A 245 -11.84 0.31 -6.70
N ILE A 246 -10.94 0.90 -5.92
CA ILE A 246 -10.51 0.39 -4.60
C ILE A 246 -11.18 1.11 -3.42
N GLY A 247 -12.26 1.87 -3.66
CA GLY A 247 -13.10 2.43 -2.60
C GLY A 247 -13.93 1.36 -1.89
N ASP A 248 -14.12 1.51 -0.57
CA ASP A 248 -14.83 0.54 0.26
C ASP A 248 -16.26 0.27 -0.24
N ASP A 249 -16.95 1.29 -0.77
CA ASP A 249 -18.30 1.17 -1.33
C ASP A 249 -18.33 0.26 -2.58
N MET A 250 -17.32 0.34 -3.45
CA MET A 250 -17.20 -0.53 -4.61
C MET A 250 -16.83 -1.96 -4.21
N LEU A 251 -15.87 -2.12 -3.30
CA LEU A 251 -15.43 -3.43 -2.82
C LEU A 251 -16.55 -4.15 -2.07
N GLN A 252 -17.30 -3.46 -1.21
CA GLN A 252 -18.43 -4.04 -0.48
C GLN A 252 -19.57 -4.41 -1.41
N ARG A 253 -19.89 -3.56 -2.39
CA ARG A 253 -20.92 -3.86 -3.39
C ARG A 253 -20.56 -5.11 -4.20
N ALA A 254 -19.31 -5.24 -4.62
CA ALA A 254 -18.84 -6.40 -5.39
C ALA A 254 -18.82 -7.69 -4.56
N SER A 255 -18.53 -7.62 -3.26
CA SER A 255 -18.38 -8.79 -2.40
C SER A 255 -19.66 -9.20 -1.65
N ARG A 256 -20.51 -8.23 -1.27
CA ARG A 256 -21.67 -8.46 -0.39
C ARG A 256 -22.99 -7.96 -0.95
N GLY A 257 -22.99 -7.24 -2.06
CA GLY A 257 -24.17 -6.63 -2.66
C GLY A 257 -24.76 -5.43 -1.92
N GLN A 258 -24.25 -5.09 -0.73
CA GLN A 258 -24.70 -3.95 0.09
C GLN A 258 -23.52 -3.16 0.63
N VAL A 259 -23.76 -1.87 0.89
CA VAL A 259 -22.75 -0.91 1.37
C VAL A 259 -23.08 -0.52 2.80
N VAL A 260 -22.10 -0.60 3.71
CA VAL A 260 -22.21 -0.23 5.11
C VAL A 260 -21.16 0.84 5.44
N PRO A 261 -21.47 2.15 5.36
CA PRO A 261 -20.49 3.23 5.50
C PRO A 261 -19.74 3.25 6.84
N ASP A 262 -20.38 2.85 7.93
CA ASP A 262 -19.76 2.80 9.26
C ASP A 262 -18.63 1.75 9.38
N SER A 263 -18.58 0.81 8.45
CA SER A 263 -17.51 -0.21 8.37
C SER A 263 -16.40 0.14 7.39
N PHE A 264 -16.42 1.33 6.80
CA PHE A 264 -15.35 1.77 5.91
C PHE A 264 -14.07 2.01 6.69
N THR A 265 -12.96 1.54 6.12
CA THR A 265 -11.61 1.73 6.66
C THR A 265 -10.70 2.50 5.72
N HIS A 266 -11.07 2.59 4.43
CA HIS A 266 -10.30 3.28 3.37
C HIS A 266 -11.05 4.47 2.77
N GLY A 267 -12.36 4.53 2.98
CA GLY A 267 -13.22 5.56 2.43
C GLY A 267 -13.91 5.15 1.13
N SER A 268 -14.93 5.90 0.76
CA SER A 268 -15.66 5.66 -0.48
C SER A 268 -14.86 6.10 -1.72
N SER A 269 -15.25 5.55 -2.86
CA SER A 269 -14.71 5.93 -4.18
C SER A 269 -14.69 7.44 -4.38
N ALA A 270 -15.79 8.12 -4.05
CA ALA A 270 -15.89 9.55 -4.20
C ALA A 270 -14.95 10.33 -3.27
N GLN A 271 -14.77 9.87 -2.03
CA GLN A 271 -13.84 10.47 -1.08
C GLN A 271 -12.40 10.32 -1.55
N ARG A 272 -11.98 9.12 -1.98
CA ARG A 272 -10.64 8.84 -2.48
C ARG A 272 -10.30 9.69 -3.70
N GLN A 273 -11.18 9.75 -4.70
CA GLN A 273 -11.03 10.63 -5.87
C GLN A 273 -10.92 12.10 -5.48
N ARG A 274 -11.78 12.58 -4.59
CA ARG A 274 -11.77 13.95 -4.11
C ARG A 274 -10.45 14.34 -3.47
N TRP A 275 -9.91 13.50 -2.61
CA TRP A 275 -8.70 13.80 -1.88
C TRP A 275 -7.45 13.69 -2.76
N PHE A 276 -7.35 12.70 -3.63
CA PHE A 276 -6.31 12.67 -4.66
C PHE A 276 -6.35 13.93 -5.53
N SER A 277 -7.53 14.29 -6.05
CA SER A 277 -7.72 15.50 -6.85
C SER A 277 -7.37 16.79 -6.08
N THR A 278 -7.62 16.84 -4.77
CA THR A 278 -7.24 17.98 -3.93
C THR A 278 -5.72 18.14 -3.88
N GLY A 279 -5.00 17.08 -3.63
CA GLY A 279 -3.53 17.07 -3.66
C GLY A 279 -2.99 17.45 -5.04
N PHE A 280 -3.54 16.84 -6.08
CA PHE A 280 -3.11 17.08 -7.47
C PHE A 280 -3.31 18.53 -7.90
N ARG A 281 -4.46 19.14 -7.63
CA ARG A 281 -4.74 20.53 -8.03
C ARG A 281 -3.94 21.56 -7.26
N THR A 282 -3.62 21.27 -6.01
CA THR A 282 -3.01 22.28 -5.12
C THR A 282 -1.51 22.13 -4.93
N GLY A 283 -0.96 20.92 -5.07
CA GLY A 283 0.43 20.60 -4.72
C GLY A 283 0.75 20.88 -3.24
N SER A 284 -0.27 21.04 -2.39
CA SER A 284 -0.13 21.55 -1.03
C SER A 284 -0.44 20.49 0.03
N MET A 285 0.55 20.16 0.86
CA MET A 285 0.36 19.28 2.03
C MET A 285 -0.66 19.85 3.03
N ARG A 286 -0.75 21.19 3.15
CA ARG A 286 -1.72 21.83 4.04
C ARG A 286 -3.15 21.59 3.60
N ALA A 287 -3.39 21.45 2.29
CA ALA A 287 -4.70 21.12 1.75
C ALA A 287 -5.11 19.66 2.04
N CYS A 288 -4.15 18.80 2.41
CA CYS A 288 -4.36 17.38 2.72
C CYS A 288 -4.71 17.12 4.20
N ASP A 289 -5.12 18.12 4.95
CA ASP A 289 -5.49 17.91 6.37
C ASP A 289 -6.91 17.32 6.49
N THR A 290 -7.00 16.01 6.39
CA THR A 290 -8.26 15.25 6.50
C THR A 290 -8.82 15.20 7.92
N PHE A 291 -8.07 15.67 8.93
CA PHE A 291 -8.50 15.67 10.33
C PHE A 291 -9.24 16.93 10.75
N LYS A 292 -9.12 18.02 9.98
CA LYS A 292 -9.83 19.28 10.27
C LYS A 292 -11.33 19.28 9.95
N PRO A 293 -11.79 18.81 8.77
CA PRO A 293 -13.20 18.87 8.46
C PRO A 293 -14.00 17.91 9.34
N ALA A 294 -15.21 18.32 9.72
CA ALA A 294 -16.14 17.47 10.47
C ALA A 294 -16.50 16.20 9.67
N GLN A 295 -16.59 16.32 8.34
CA GLN A 295 -16.79 15.22 7.42
C GLN A 295 -15.71 15.25 6.32
N VAL A 296 -15.20 14.12 5.92
CA VAL A 296 -14.21 13.94 4.84
C VAL A 296 -14.84 13.38 3.59
#